data_b76fe7fd56602b9bd0c103e51dff419d
#
_entry.id   b76fe7fd56602b9bd0c103e51dff419d
#
_cell.length_a   1.000
_cell.length_b   1.000
_cell.length_c   1.000
_cell.angle_alpha   90.00
_cell.angle_beta   90.00
_cell.angle_gamma   90.00
#
_symmetry.space_group_name_H-M   'P 1'
#
loop_
_entity.id
_entity.type
_entity.pdbx_description
1 polymer ?
#
loop_
_entity_poly.entity_id
_entity_poly.type
_entity_poly.pdbx_seq_one_letter_code
_entity_poly.pdbx_strand_id
1 'polypeptide(L)'
;TTGKMGFVSEDRVLGLYVLREDDDQVLTLRSDRVVLATGGSGRVYLYTTNPRVATGDGVAMAWRAGASVADMEFIQFHPTCLFHPDQRSFLITEAMRGEGARLVDKDGVEFMQRHDPRGSLAPRDTVARAIDNEIKRTGGPCVYLDISHKDAGFVRSHFPTIYKKLLEVGIDITRDPIPVVPAAHYQCGGVETDLN
;
A
#
# COMPACT_ATOMS: atom_id res chain seq x y z
N THR A 1 -12.89 -17.01 -6.64
CA THR A 1 -14.11 -16.68 -7.45
C THR A 1 -14.07 -15.20 -7.76
N THR A 2 -13.81 -14.83 -8.99
CA THR A 2 -13.77 -13.44 -9.44
C THR A 2 -15.16 -13.03 -9.93
N GLY A 3 -15.85 -12.14 -9.17
CA GLY A 3 -17.09 -11.50 -9.61
C GLY A 3 -16.80 -10.47 -10.71
N LYS A 4 -17.45 -10.53 -11.83
CA LYS A 4 -17.05 -9.71 -12.98
C LYS A 4 -18.11 -8.79 -13.59
N MET A 5 -19.39 -8.87 -13.25
CA MET A 5 -20.35 -7.89 -13.78
C MET A 5 -21.66 -7.91 -12.99
N GLY A 6 -22.08 -6.75 -12.49
CA GLY A 6 -23.43 -6.52 -12.01
C GLY A 6 -24.40 -6.35 -13.19
N PHE A 7 -25.63 -6.76 -13.04
CA PHE A 7 -26.71 -6.37 -13.93
C PHE A 7 -27.72 -5.52 -13.17
N VAL A 8 -28.22 -4.48 -13.82
CA VAL A 8 -29.09 -3.48 -13.23
C VAL A 8 -30.37 -3.33 -14.05
N SER A 9 -31.44 -2.91 -13.42
CA SER A 9 -32.68 -2.48 -14.05
C SER A 9 -33.27 -1.37 -13.21
N GLU A 10 -33.64 -0.25 -13.84
CA GLU A 10 -34.25 0.90 -13.17
C GLU A 10 -33.46 1.38 -11.95
N ASP A 11 -32.14 1.58 -12.13
CA ASP A 11 -31.20 2.02 -11.10
C ASP A 11 -31.06 1.06 -9.90
N ARG A 12 -31.47 -0.19 -10.07
CA ARG A 12 -31.37 -1.22 -9.05
C ARG A 12 -30.48 -2.37 -9.48
N VAL A 13 -29.54 -2.77 -8.61
CA VAL A 13 -28.72 -3.97 -8.79
C VAL A 13 -29.57 -5.21 -8.52
N LEU A 14 -29.59 -6.16 -9.45
CA LEU A 14 -30.37 -7.41 -9.37
C LEU A 14 -29.50 -8.64 -9.10
N GLY A 15 -28.17 -8.49 -9.05
CA GLY A 15 -27.24 -9.57 -8.80
C GLY A 15 -25.90 -9.39 -9.46
N LEU A 16 -25.17 -10.49 -9.63
CA LEU A 16 -23.81 -10.53 -10.16
C LEU A 16 -23.65 -11.66 -11.17
N TYR A 17 -22.80 -11.44 -12.17
CA TYR A 17 -22.16 -12.49 -12.94
C TYR A 17 -20.86 -12.88 -12.27
N VAL A 18 -20.68 -14.16 -12.02
CA VAL A 18 -19.52 -14.71 -11.30
C VAL A 18 -18.84 -15.77 -12.14
N LEU A 19 -17.56 -15.62 -12.41
CA LEU A 19 -16.76 -16.67 -13.02
C LEU A 19 -16.39 -17.71 -11.96
N ARG A 20 -16.78 -18.95 -12.19
CA ARG A 20 -16.31 -20.10 -11.40
C ARG A 20 -15.02 -20.62 -12.05
N GLU A 21 -13.92 -20.50 -11.33
CA GLU A 21 -12.56 -20.79 -11.88
C GLU A 21 -12.29 -22.28 -12.08
N ASP A 22 -13.03 -23.16 -11.41
CA ASP A 22 -12.83 -24.62 -11.49
C ASP A 22 -13.21 -25.20 -12.85
N ASP A 23 -14.15 -24.58 -13.56
CA ASP A 23 -14.70 -25.07 -14.82
C ASP A 23 -14.99 -23.95 -15.84
N ASP A 24 -14.49 -22.75 -15.58
CA ASP A 24 -14.63 -21.55 -16.42
C ASP A 24 -16.09 -21.16 -16.74
N GLN A 25 -17.05 -21.60 -15.92
CA GLN A 25 -18.46 -21.25 -16.12
C GLN A 25 -18.82 -19.90 -15.52
N VAL A 26 -19.56 -19.10 -16.26
CA VAL A 26 -20.17 -17.85 -15.77
C VAL A 26 -21.53 -18.16 -15.15
N LEU A 27 -21.64 -17.91 -13.86
CA LEU A 27 -22.87 -18.08 -13.10
C LEU A 27 -23.61 -16.75 -12.95
N THR A 28 -24.94 -16.78 -13.05
CA THR A 28 -25.81 -15.63 -12.70
C THR A 28 -26.31 -15.82 -11.29
N LEU A 29 -25.83 -14.99 -10.37
CA LEU A 29 -26.29 -14.97 -8.99
C LEU A 29 -27.28 -13.82 -8.81
N ARG A 30 -28.57 -14.13 -8.59
CA ARG A 30 -29.62 -13.15 -8.31
C ARG A 30 -29.62 -12.80 -6.83
N SER A 31 -29.72 -11.50 -6.54
CA SER A 31 -29.82 -10.99 -5.17
C SER A 31 -30.44 -9.61 -5.16
N ASP A 32 -31.29 -9.34 -4.19
CA ASP A 32 -31.87 -8.01 -3.95
C ASP A 32 -30.86 -7.04 -3.31
N ARG A 33 -29.75 -7.57 -2.80
CA ARG A 33 -28.68 -6.79 -2.15
C ARG A 33 -27.34 -7.37 -2.51
N VAL A 34 -26.41 -6.51 -2.89
CA VAL A 34 -25.02 -6.86 -3.21
C VAL A 34 -24.09 -6.00 -2.38
N VAL A 35 -23.21 -6.62 -1.62
CA VAL A 35 -22.14 -5.92 -0.87
C VAL A 35 -20.88 -5.93 -1.70
N LEU A 36 -20.39 -4.74 -2.06
CA LEU A 36 -19.14 -4.57 -2.78
C LEU A 36 -17.99 -4.37 -1.78
N ALA A 37 -17.14 -5.37 -1.62
CA ALA A 37 -16.01 -5.38 -0.70
C ALA A 37 -14.73 -5.86 -1.41
N THR A 38 -14.43 -5.28 -2.57
CA THR A 38 -13.43 -5.76 -3.54
C THR A 38 -12.04 -5.15 -3.33
N GLY A 39 -11.85 -4.32 -2.30
CA GLY A 39 -10.60 -3.58 -2.07
C GLY A 39 -10.39 -2.46 -3.09
N GLY A 40 -9.18 -1.94 -3.13
CA GLY A 40 -8.81 -0.81 -3.98
C GLY A 40 -8.16 -1.22 -5.30
N SER A 41 -7.34 -0.31 -5.85
CA SER A 41 -6.66 -0.44 -7.14
C SER A 41 -5.14 -0.30 -7.07
N GLY A 42 -4.54 -0.57 -5.91
CA GLY A 42 -3.10 -0.35 -5.69
C GLY A 42 -2.19 -1.11 -6.66
N ARG A 43 -2.70 -2.18 -7.30
CA ARG A 43 -1.92 -2.97 -8.28
C ARG A 43 -1.70 -2.27 -9.63
N VAL A 44 -2.27 -1.10 -9.83
CA VAL A 44 -1.93 -0.19 -10.94
C VAL A 44 -0.51 0.38 -10.77
N TYR A 45 -0.02 0.45 -9.54
CA TYR A 45 1.29 0.99 -9.20
C TYR A 45 2.36 -0.09 -9.13
N LEU A 46 3.59 0.25 -9.51
CA LEU A 46 4.75 -0.65 -9.47
C LEU A 46 5.05 -1.13 -8.03
N TYR A 47 4.98 -0.19 -7.07
CA TYR A 47 5.13 -0.48 -5.65
C TYR A 47 3.80 -0.27 -4.95
N THR A 48 3.32 -1.32 -4.30
CA THR A 48 2.07 -1.28 -3.52
C THR A 48 2.13 -2.26 -2.36
N THR A 49 1.50 -1.89 -1.26
CA THR A 49 1.30 -2.77 -0.10
C THR A 49 0.05 -3.64 -0.25
N ASN A 50 -0.72 -3.44 -1.33
CA ASN A 50 -1.96 -4.16 -1.54
C ASN A 50 -1.74 -5.58 -2.08
N PRO A 51 -2.64 -6.52 -1.76
CA PRO A 51 -2.60 -7.88 -2.29
C PRO A 51 -2.84 -7.89 -3.82
N ARG A 52 -2.55 -9.04 -4.46
CA ARG A 52 -2.66 -9.19 -5.92
C ARG A 52 -4.06 -8.93 -6.48
N VAL A 53 -5.09 -9.10 -5.65
CA VAL A 53 -6.50 -8.90 -6.03
C VAL A 53 -6.94 -7.44 -6.04
N ALA A 54 -6.12 -6.49 -5.57
CA ALA A 54 -6.44 -5.06 -5.53
C ALA A 54 -6.24 -4.40 -6.91
N THR A 55 -7.02 -4.81 -7.89
CA THR A 55 -6.91 -4.44 -9.31
C THR A 55 -7.93 -3.39 -9.76
N GLY A 56 -8.80 -2.92 -8.85
CA GLY A 56 -9.83 -1.92 -9.14
C GLY A 56 -11.11 -2.49 -9.77
N ASP A 57 -11.27 -3.80 -9.79
CA ASP A 57 -12.42 -4.46 -10.43
C ASP A 57 -13.76 -4.00 -9.86
N GLY A 58 -13.85 -3.75 -8.54
CA GLY A 58 -15.08 -3.28 -7.90
C GLY A 58 -15.49 -1.89 -8.36
N VAL A 59 -14.54 -0.97 -8.49
CA VAL A 59 -14.81 0.37 -9.03
C VAL A 59 -15.27 0.27 -10.47
N ALA A 60 -14.61 -0.55 -11.28
CA ALA A 60 -14.97 -0.76 -12.69
C ALA A 60 -16.35 -1.40 -12.84
N MET A 61 -16.71 -2.35 -11.97
CA MET A 61 -18.05 -2.96 -11.96
C MET A 61 -19.14 -1.96 -11.59
N ALA A 62 -18.91 -1.18 -10.53
CA ALA A 62 -19.85 -0.16 -10.07
C ALA A 62 -20.08 0.92 -11.14
N TRP A 63 -18.99 1.42 -11.74
CA TRP A 63 -19.06 2.39 -12.83
C TRP A 63 -19.85 1.87 -14.05
N ARG A 64 -19.59 0.62 -14.48
CA ARG A 64 -20.38 0.00 -15.57
C ARG A 64 -21.85 -0.21 -15.23
N ALA A 65 -22.16 -0.33 -13.94
CA ALA A 65 -23.53 -0.42 -13.45
C ALA A 65 -24.22 0.95 -13.30
N GLY A 66 -23.52 2.06 -13.62
CA GLY A 66 -24.06 3.42 -13.57
C GLY A 66 -23.79 4.16 -12.26
N ALA A 67 -23.02 3.61 -11.33
CA ALA A 67 -22.66 4.31 -10.10
C ALA A 67 -21.66 5.45 -10.38
N SER A 68 -21.79 6.54 -9.63
CA SER A 68 -20.81 7.63 -9.64
C SER A 68 -19.49 7.17 -9.03
N VAL A 69 -18.37 7.65 -9.61
CA VAL A 69 -17.01 7.40 -9.12
C VAL A 69 -16.30 8.73 -9.01
N ALA A 70 -15.71 9.02 -7.85
CA ALA A 70 -15.06 10.28 -7.56
C ALA A 70 -13.67 10.09 -6.93
N ASP A 71 -12.86 11.14 -7.01
CA ASP A 71 -11.60 11.29 -6.29
C ASP A 71 -10.57 10.15 -6.54
N MET A 72 -10.59 9.56 -7.73
CA MET A 72 -9.73 8.42 -8.10
C MET A 72 -8.24 8.76 -8.08
N GLU A 73 -7.87 10.04 -8.21
CA GLU A 73 -6.51 10.55 -8.14
C GLU A 73 -5.95 10.54 -6.71
N PHE A 74 -6.80 10.47 -5.69
CA PHE A 74 -6.37 10.50 -4.29
C PHE A 74 -5.95 9.11 -3.82
N ILE A 75 -4.69 8.82 -4.01
CA ILE A 75 -4.04 7.59 -3.51
C ILE A 75 -3.09 7.97 -2.38
N GLN A 76 -3.27 7.37 -1.20
CA GLN A 76 -2.29 7.49 -0.13
C GLN A 76 -1.11 6.57 -0.38
N PHE A 77 0.09 7.12 -0.40
CA PHE A 77 1.32 6.35 -0.42
C PHE A 77 1.84 6.13 1.00
N HIS A 78 2.14 4.88 1.35
CA HIS A 78 2.90 4.60 2.56
C HIS A 78 4.38 4.83 2.27
N PRO A 79 5.10 5.62 3.10
CA PRO A 79 6.47 6.02 2.76
C PRO A 79 7.49 4.89 2.82
N THR A 80 7.26 3.85 3.63
CA THR A 80 8.26 2.83 3.94
C THR A 80 7.79 1.42 3.59
N CYS A 81 7.76 1.11 2.30
CA CYS A 81 7.63 -0.27 1.80
C CYS A 81 9.04 -0.82 1.52
N LEU A 82 9.28 -2.06 1.89
CA LEU A 82 10.57 -2.71 1.65
C LEU A 82 10.90 -2.72 0.15
N PHE A 83 12.07 -2.22 -0.20
CA PHE A 83 12.64 -2.34 -1.54
C PHE A 83 13.47 -3.61 -1.63
N HIS A 84 12.85 -4.70 -2.12
CA HIS A 84 13.52 -5.99 -2.30
C HIS A 84 12.87 -6.76 -3.45
N PRO A 85 13.63 -7.43 -4.33
CA PRO A 85 13.09 -8.12 -5.51
C PRO A 85 12.04 -9.17 -5.15
N ASP A 86 12.24 -9.91 -4.06
CA ASP A 86 11.39 -11.03 -3.66
C ASP A 86 10.29 -10.64 -2.65
N GLN A 87 10.29 -9.42 -2.12
CA GLN A 87 9.40 -8.96 -1.04
C GLN A 87 8.78 -7.59 -1.33
N ARG A 88 8.26 -7.40 -2.55
CA ARG A 88 7.83 -6.10 -3.07
C ARG A 88 6.64 -5.43 -2.36
N SER A 89 5.94 -6.13 -1.49
CA SER A 89 4.73 -5.61 -0.83
C SER A 89 4.85 -5.58 0.70
N PHE A 90 6.06 -5.78 1.24
CA PHE A 90 6.23 -5.84 2.69
C PHE A 90 6.30 -4.43 3.29
N LEU A 91 5.31 -4.13 4.12
CA LEU A 91 5.19 -2.84 4.80
C LEU A 91 6.09 -2.79 6.04
N ILE A 92 6.95 -1.77 6.11
CA ILE A 92 7.67 -1.43 7.34
C ILE A 92 6.80 -0.44 8.12
N THR A 93 6.34 -0.84 9.29
CA THR A 93 5.38 -0.06 10.09
C THR A 93 5.86 1.34 10.40
N GLU A 94 4.93 2.28 10.44
CA GLU A 94 5.17 3.66 10.87
C GLU A 94 5.68 3.75 12.32
N ALA A 95 5.29 2.80 13.17
CA ALA A 95 5.76 2.72 14.56
C ALA A 95 7.30 2.70 14.67
N MET A 96 8.00 2.15 13.66
CA MET A 96 9.47 2.15 13.65
C MET A 96 10.02 3.58 13.59
N ARG A 97 9.40 4.48 12.81
CA ARG A 97 9.75 5.91 12.82
C ARG A 97 9.37 6.58 14.14
N GLY A 98 8.22 6.19 14.71
CA GLY A 98 7.78 6.62 16.06
C GLY A 98 8.80 6.28 17.14
N GLU A 99 9.46 5.12 17.06
CA GLU A 99 10.52 4.70 17.96
C GLU A 99 11.89 5.29 17.61
N GLY A 100 11.95 6.19 16.63
CA GLY A 100 13.14 6.98 16.32
C GLY A 100 13.98 6.47 15.15
N ALA A 101 13.46 5.57 14.32
CA ALA A 101 14.13 5.22 13.07
C ALA A 101 14.22 6.44 12.15
N ARG A 102 15.38 6.59 11.49
CA ARG A 102 15.74 7.74 10.66
C ARG A 102 15.73 7.36 9.19
N LEU A 103 15.25 8.28 8.36
CA LEU A 103 15.36 8.16 6.91
C LEU A 103 16.68 8.74 6.44
N VAL A 104 17.52 7.90 5.85
CA VAL A 104 18.86 8.25 5.39
C VAL A 104 19.02 7.93 3.90
N ASP A 105 19.90 8.66 3.25
CA ASP A 105 20.31 8.39 1.87
C ASP A 105 21.34 7.23 1.81
N LYS A 106 21.86 6.93 0.62
CA LYS A 106 22.86 5.88 0.40
C LYS A 106 24.18 6.08 1.15
N ASP A 107 24.46 7.32 1.56
CA ASP A 107 25.69 7.71 2.27
C ASP A 107 25.46 7.77 3.79
N GLY A 108 24.26 7.38 4.27
CA GLY A 108 23.87 7.37 5.69
C GLY A 108 23.49 8.76 6.22
N VAL A 109 23.28 9.74 5.35
CA VAL A 109 22.93 11.11 5.74
C VAL A 109 21.42 11.26 5.89
N GLU A 110 20.98 11.70 7.06
CA GLU A 110 19.56 11.99 7.31
C GLU A 110 19.10 13.20 6.48
N PHE A 111 18.01 13.05 5.74
CA PHE A 111 17.56 14.07 4.80
C PHE A 111 16.22 14.73 5.17
N MET A 112 15.42 14.14 6.04
CA MET A 112 14.07 14.61 6.32
C MET A 112 14.00 16.02 6.88
N GLN A 113 14.99 16.47 7.65
CA GLN A 113 15.05 17.83 8.21
C GLN A 113 15.10 18.93 7.13
N ARG A 114 15.51 18.60 5.91
CA ARG A 114 15.48 19.54 4.77
C ARG A 114 14.08 19.75 4.21
N HIS A 115 13.15 18.85 4.52
CA HIS A 115 11.79 18.84 3.98
C HIS A 115 10.72 19.24 5.01
N ASP A 116 10.91 18.86 6.28
CA ASP A 116 9.96 19.15 7.35
C ASP A 116 10.68 19.16 8.71
N PRO A 117 10.44 20.17 9.57
CA PRO A 117 11.08 20.27 10.89
C PRO A 117 10.74 19.10 11.82
N ARG A 118 9.65 18.36 11.58
CA ARG A 118 9.30 17.13 12.32
C ARG A 118 10.16 15.93 11.92
N GLY A 119 11.01 16.07 10.90
CA GLY A 119 11.88 15.00 10.41
C GLY A 119 11.10 13.76 9.98
N SER A 120 11.57 12.60 10.39
CA SER A 120 10.93 11.31 10.04
C SER A 120 9.54 11.11 10.64
N LEU A 121 9.08 12.00 11.53
CA LEU A 121 7.73 12.01 12.11
C LEU A 121 6.74 12.91 11.35
N ALA A 122 7.13 13.51 10.25
CA ALA A 122 6.23 14.26 9.38
C ALA A 122 5.09 13.38 8.83
N PRO A 123 3.96 13.95 8.38
CA PRO A 123 2.86 13.21 7.77
C PRO A 123 3.30 12.34 6.60
N ARG A 124 2.59 11.24 6.35
CA ARG A 124 2.95 10.23 5.34
C ARG A 124 3.16 10.81 3.95
N ASP A 125 2.32 11.74 3.53
CA ASP A 125 2.40 12.40 2.23
C ASP A 125 3.68 13.25 2.10
N THR A 126 4.03 13.99 3.16
CA THR A 126 5.28 14.77 3.22
C THR A 126 6.50 13.84 3.16
N VAL A 127 6.50 12.77 3.95
CA VAL A 127 7.60 11.80 3.96
C VAL A 127 7.71 11.10 2.61
N ALA A 128 6.60 10.66 2.01
CA ALA A 128 6.62 9.98 0.71
C ALA A 128 7.18 10.87 -0.40
N ARG A 129 6.77 12.14 -0.44
CA ARG A 129 7.33 13.13 -1.39
C ARG A 129 8.79 13.43 -1.15
N ALA A 130 9.21 13.51 0.13
CA ALA A 130 10.62 13.72 0.47
C ALA A 130 11.49 12.54 -0.01
N ILE A 131 11.03 11.31 0.18
CA ILE A 131 11.72 10.11 -0.30
C ILE A 131 11.79 10.10 -1.83
N ASP A 132 10.71 10.39 -2.53
CA ASP A 132 10.70 10.46 -4.01
C ASP A 132 11.68 11.52 -4.53
N ASN A 133 11.70 12.70 -3.91
CA ASN A 133 12.66 13.75 -4.24
C ASN A 133 14.10 13.31 -3.99
N GLU A 134 14.35 12.60 -2.89
CA GLU A 134 15.69 12.15 -2.54
C GLU A 134 16.19 11.06 -3.49
N ILE A 135 15.33 10.11 -3.88
CA ILE A 135 15.62 9.10 -4.90
C ILE A 135 16.00 9.78 -6.23
N LYS A 136 15.22 10.76 -6.67
CA LYS A 136 15.48 11.54 -7.90
C LYS A 136 16.78 12.33 -7.81
N ARG A 137 17.04 12.95 -6.67
CA ARG A 137 18.27 13.75 -6.43
C ARG A 137 19.53 12.90 -6.46
N THR A 138 19.49 11.71 -5.85
CA THR A 138 20.66 10.82 -5.71
C THR A 138 20.84 9.88 -6.88
N GLY A 139 19.80 9.69 -7.72
CA GLY A 139 19.78 8.69 -8.79
C GLY A 139 19.75 7.25 -8.29
N GLY A 140 19.55 7.03 -6.99
CA GLY A 140 19.46 5.70 -6.39
C GLY A 140 18.09 5.06 -6.60
N PRO A 141 17.96 3.73 -6.40
CA PRO A 141 16.69 3.03 -6.56
C PRO A 141 15.80 3.11 -5.31
N CYS A 142 16.34 3.50 -4.16
CA CYS A 142 15.65 3.56 -2.86
C CYS A 142 16.36 4.53 -1.90
N VAL A 143 15.75 4.74 -0.75
CA VAL A 143 16.39 5.31 0.45
C VAL A 143 16.42 4.25 1.56
N TYR A 144 16.92 4.60 2.73
CA TYR A 144 17.06 3.63 3.82
C TYR A 144 16.38 4.13 5.09
N LEU A 145 15.77 3.20 5.83
CA LEU A 145 15.24 3.43 7.17
C LEU A 145 16.19 2.76 8.18
N ASP A 146 16.82 3.57 9.00
CA ASP A 146 17.84 3.11 9.96
C ASP A 146 17.34 3.22 11.41
N ILE A 147 17.38 2.11 12.14
CA ILE A 147 17.09 2.00 13.57
C ILE A 147 18.28 1.37 14.33
N SER A 148 19.41 1.12 13.66
CA SER A 148 20.56 0.40 14.23
C SER A 148 21.23 1.12 15.39
N HIS A 149 20.96 2.42 15.58
CA HIS A 149 21.43 3.19 16.75
C HIS A 149 20.72 2.84 18.07
N LYS A 150 19.63 2.05 18.01
CA LYS A 150 18.92 1.56 19.20
C LYS A 150 19.50 0.24 19.69
N ASP A 151 19.25 -0.05 20.96
CA ASP A 151 19.64 -1.34 21.56
C ASP A 151 19.04 -2.53 20.77
N ALA A 152 19.88 -3.52 20.48
CA ALA A 152 19.47 -4.66 19.67
C ALA A 152 18.38 -5.53 20.33
N GLY A 153 18.38 -5.62 21.65
CA GLY A 153 17.35 -6.32 22.40
C GLY A 153 16.00 -5.59 22.32
N PHE A 154 16.05 -4.25 22.44
CA PHE A 154 14.89 -3.40 22.22
C PHE A 154 14.29 -3.61 20.82
N VAL A 155 15.10 -3.51 19.76
CA VAL A 155 14.64 -3.63 18.37
C VAL A 155 13.99 -5.00 18.13
N ARG A 156 14.60 -6.09 18.61
CA ARG A 156 14.06 -7.45 18.45
C ARG A 156 12.75 -7.66 19.20
N SER A 157 12.63 -7.10 20.41
CA SER A 157 11.42 -7.25 21.23
C SER A 157 10.26 -6.37 20.76
N HIS A 158 10.56 -5.16 20.26
CA HIS A 158 9.55 -4.22 19.78
C HIS A 158 9.02 -4.55 18.39
N PHE A 159 9.89 -5.08 17.50
CA PHE A 159 9.56 -5.38 16.12
C PHE A 159 9.82 -6.85 15.73
N PRO A 160 9.33 -7.84 16.48
CA PRO A 160 9.72 -9.24 16.28
C PRO A 160 9.33 -9.78 14.91
N THR A 161 8.16 -9.40 14.40
CA THR A 161 7.68 -9.83 13.07
C THR A 161 8.51 -9.22 11.94
N ILE A 162 8.83 -7.92 12.04
CA ILE A 162 9.65 -7.23 11.03
C ILE A 162 11.08 -7.76 11.09
N TYR A 163 11.65 -7.91 12.28
CA TYR A 163 13.00 -8.48 12.47
C TYR A 163 13.12 -9.85 11.81
N LYS A 164 12.20 -10.77 12.15
CA LYS A 164 12.20 -12.12 11.56
C LYS A 164 12.07 -12.08 10.04
N LYS A 165 11.13 -11.28 9.52
CA LYS A 165 10.85 -11.22 8.08
C LYS A 165 12.02 -10.63 7.28
N LEU A 166 12.68 -9.61 7.81
CA LEU A 166 13.83 -9.00 7.15
C LEU A 166 15.08 -9.88 7.24
N LEU A 167 15.22 -10.62 8.34
CA LEU A 167 16.31 -11.57 8.48
C LEU A 167 16.21 -12.72 7.44
N GLU A 168 15.00 -13.14 7.04
CA GLU A 168 14.77 -14.13 5.97
C GLU A 168 15.33 -13.67 4.61
N VAL A 169 15.46 -12.36 4.39
CA VAL A 169 16.04 -11.76 3.17
C VAL A 169 17.44 -11.19 3.40
N GLY A 170 18.09 -11.57 4.52
CA GLY A 170 19.47 -11.22 4.81
C GLY A 170 19.69 -9.83 5.41
N ILE A 171 18.64 -9.15 5.90
CA ILE A 171 18.73 -7.83 6.52
C ILE A 171 18.58 -7.97 8.04
N ASP A 172 19.62 -7.71 8.80
CA ASP A 172 19.59 -7.62 10.26
C ASP A 172 19.39 -6.17 10.70
N ILE A 173 18.16 -5.77 10.99
CA ILE A 173 17.79 -4.38 11.32
C ILE A 173 18.42 -3.85 12.62
N THR A 174 19.11 -4.67 13.39
CA THR A 174 19.89 -4.22 14.55
C THR A 174 21.23 -3.61 14.16
N ARG A 175 21.63 -3.71 12.89
CA ARG A 175 22.89 -3.20 12.35
C ARG A 175 22.81 -2.70 10.91
N ASP A 176 21.85 -3.22 10.14
CA ASP A 176 21.71 -2.92 8.71
C ASP A 176 20.52 -1.98 8.50
N PRO A 177 20.67 -0.88 7.74
CA PRO A 177 19.55 -0.03 7.38
C PRO A 177 18.64 -0.75 6.37
N ILE A 178 17.34 -0.52 6.48
CA ILE A 178 16.31 -1.17 5.68
C ILE A 178 16.08 -0.38 4.37
N PRO A 179 16.31 -0.95 3.18
CA PRO A 179 16.01 -0.28 1.93
C PRO A 179 14.49 -0.10 1.77
N VAL A 180 14.03 1.14 1.52
CA VAL A 180 12.60 1.46 1.45
C VAL A 180 12.28 2.38 0.28
N VAL A 181 11.03 2.25 -0.23
CA VAL A 181 10.42 3.11 -1.24
C VAL A 181 8.99 3.45 -0.86
N PRO A 182 8.43 4.58 -1.33
CA PRO A 182 7.00 4.83 -1.23
C PRO A 182 6.19 3.82 -2.04
N ALA A 183 5.05 3.39 -1.49
CA ALA A 183 4.18 2.43 -2.16
C ALA A 183 2.71 2.82 -2.02
N ALA A 184 1.92 2.61 -3.07
CA ALA A 184 0.48 2.82 -3.04
C ALA A 184 -0.15 1.95 -1.94
N HIS A 185 -0.93 2.57 -1.05
CA HIS A 185 -1.43 1.94 0.17
C HIS A 185 -2.95 1.97 0.26
N TYR A 186 -3.54 3.17 0.26
CA TYR A 186 -4.99 3.34 0.25
C TYR A 186 -5.45 4.08 -0.99
N GLN A 187 -6.51 3.57 -1.61
CA GLN A 187 -7.35 4.33 -2.51
C GLN A 187 -8.33 5.14 -1.66
N CYS A 188 -8.22 6.48 -1.69
CA CYS A 188 -9.05 7.36 -0.88
C CYS A 188 -10.36 7.72 -1.58
N GLY A 189 -10.34 7.81 -2.91
CA GLY A 189 -11.53 7.90 -3.75
C GLY A 189 -12.11 6.53 -4.10
N GLY A 190 -13.08 6.52 -5.00
CA GLY A 190 -13.77 5.31 -5.46
C GLY A 190 -15.23 5.55 -5.76
N VAL A 191 -16.06 4.54 -5.51
CA VAL A 191 -17.51 4.62 -5.70
C VAL A 191 -18.12 5.57 -4.67
N GLU A 192 -18.89 6.55 -5.13
CA GLU A 192 -19.67 7.41 -4.23
C GLU A 192 -20.77 6.60 -3.54
N THR A 193 -20.88 6.79 -2.24
CA THR A 193 -21.90 6.15 -1.40
C THR A 193 -22.61 7.19 -0.57
N ASP A 194 -23.88 6.94 -0.27
CA ASP A 194 -24.65 7.72 0.70
C ASP A 194 -24.67 7.04 2.08
N LEU A 195 -25.40 7.61 3.00
CA LEU A 195 -25.55 7.10 4.38
C LEU A 195 -26.82 6.25 4.59
N ASN A 196 -27.56 5.93 3.52
CA ASN A 196 -28.84 5.23 3.60
C ASN A 196 -28.71 3.74 3.31
#